data_e6d0f33a41cc37a246e49081dd2bc00e
#
_entry.id   e6d0f33a41cc37a246e49081dd2bc00e
#
_cell.length_a   1.000
_cell.length_b   1.000
_cell.length_c   1.000
_cell.angle_alpha   90.00
_cell.angle_beta   90.00
_cell.angle_gamma   90.00
#
_symmetry.space_group_name_H-M   'P 1'
#
loop_
_entity.id
_entity.type
_entity.pdbx_description
1 polymer ?
#
loop_
_entity_poly.entity_id
_entity_poly.type
_entity_poly.pdbx_seq_one_letter_code
_entity_poly.pdbx_strand_id
1 'polypeptide(L)'
;MIKFLKLFFIFYFLTSCSLKDTTGFWSQQEKLNKVENKLRPLFKKENILSKEFNTDFSIDLDPSSLKLNLNAVLDNNDGYTEYSGNLEKISKYNFSKIDNYEQAEQELIFFKNNVIFFDNKGTILNFDHNSKLIWKTNIYSKDEKKLSPKISMSKNDNSLIVTDNLSKLYALNMKDGSVLWSKNHITPFNSQIKILKDYFFVVDSNNVLICYSVNDGEKVWLYETEKPFVNSIKKLSIVIKDDLVVFNNSVGEITGLNLDNGSLEWQISTQNIEDFSELIDFKTSDLIINDQSIYFSNNKNNFFSIDLNTGSINWKQKIDSFIKPTIVGNLVFTISEDGYFFVIEKNSGNIIRINNIFKNQKIRKKNPIYPTGFILNYKDVFISTNKGRLFIMKLDSGIITDILKVSNSMISRASIKNGNMYLVKDNSILKLN
;
A
#
# COMPACT_ATOMS: atom_id res chain seq x y z
N MET A 1 30.61 68.81 28.99
CA MET A 1 31.22 67.63 29.62
C MET A 1 30.24 66.45 29.77
N ILE A 2 28.99 66.67 30.17
CA ILE A 2 28.01 65.58 30.43
C ILE A 2 27.56 64.80 29.15
N LYS A 3 27.54 65.42 27.95
CA LYS A 3 27.16 64.72 26.69
C LYS A 3 28.26 63.83 26.16
N PHE A 4 29.51 64.07 26.43
CA PHE A 4 30.64 63.22 26.04
C PHE A 4 30.76 61.99 26.92
N LEU A 5 30.35 62.08 28.19
CA LEU A 5 30.38 60.98 29.13
C LEU A 5 29.30 59.91 28.79
N LYS A 6 28.13 60.34 28.27
CA LYS A 6 27.08 59.42 27.83
C LYS A 6 27.45 58.66 26.54
N LEU A 7 28.23 59.25 25.65
CA LEU A 7 28.68 58.60 24.43
C LEU A 7 29.76 57.55 24.74
N PHE A 8 30.61 57.83 25.78
CA PHE A 8 31.65 56.87 26.18
C PHE A 8 31.07 55.63 26.89
N PHE A 9 29.96 55.78 27.59
CA PHE A 9 29.27 54.65 28.22
C PHE A 9 28.52 53.75 27.22
N ILE A 10 28.04 54.31 26.11
CA ILE A 10 27.39 53.51 25.06
C ILE A 10 28.43 52.71 24.26
N PHE A 11 29.65 53.20 24.12
CA PHE A 11 30.72 52.47 23.42
C PHE A 11 31.31 51.32 24.25
N TYR A 12 31.21 51.37 25.58
CA TYR A 12 31.69 50.29 26.45
C TYR A 12 30.78 49.08 26.50
N PHE A 13 29.51 49.24 26.13
CA PHE A 13 28.56 48.11 26.03
C PHE A 13 28.64 47.35 24.70
N LEU A 14 29.35 47.87 23.70
CA LEU A 14 29.46 47.20 22.39
C LEU A 14 30.73 46.36 22.23
N THR A 15 31.60 46.32 23.21
CA THR A 15 32.85 45.55 23.14
C THR A 15 32.87 44.25 23.95
N SER A 16 31.76 43.86 24.56
CA SER A 16 31.67 42.64 25.39
C SER A 16 31.01 41.45 24.69
N CYS A 17 30.93 41.39 23.36
CA CYS A 17 30.66 40.15 22.64
C CYS A 17 31.99 39.49 22.26
N SER A 18 32.55 38.74 23.18
CA SER A 18 33.65 37.83 22.91
C SER A 18 33.10 36.68 22.06
N LEU A 19 33.34 36.75 20.77
CA LEU A 19 33.20 35.63 19.85
C LEU A 19 34.28 34.55 20.14
N LYS A 20 34.18 33.87 21.27
CA LYS A 20 34.87 32.61 21.46
C LYS A 20 33.93 31.49 21.05
N ASP A 21 34.36 30.63 20.13
CA ASP A 21 33.64 29.48 19.51
C ASP A 21 33.07 28.45 20.49
N THR A 22 33.02 28.75 21.79
CA THR A 22 32.61 27.80 22.85
C THR A 22 31.34 28.21 23.61
N THR A 23 30.75 29.38 23.35
CA THR A 23 29.62 29.88 24.16
C THR A 23 28.43 30.44 23.35
N GLY A 24 28.40 30.32 22.03
CA GLY A 24 27.29 30.74 21.19
C GLY A 24 26.24 29.63 21.01
N PHE A 25 24.99 30.03 20.88
CA PHE A 25 23.84 29.13 20.62
C PHE A 25 24.06 28.22 19.41
N TRP A 26 24.86 28.67 18.42
CA TRP A 26 25.24 27.90 17.21
C TRP A 26 26.33 26.85 17.46
N SER A 27 27.20 27.06 18.46
CA SER A 27 28.26 26.09 18.78
C SER A 27 27.72 24.84 19.50
N GLN A 28 26.59 24.95 20.19
CA GLN A 28 25.92 23.79 20.77
C GLN A 28 25.30 22.91 19.68
N GLN A 29 24.76 23.54 18.63
CA GLN A 29 24.15 22.80 17.51
C GLN A 29 25.19 22.09 16.63
N GLU A 30 26.36 22.72 16.41
CA GLU A 30 27.51 22.04 15.73
C GLU A 30 28.13 20.94 16.59
N LYS A 31 28.17 21.10 17.91
CA LYS A 31 28.61 20.03 18.82
C LYS A 31 27.62 18.88 18.87
N LEU A 32 26.32 19.15 18.88
CA LEU A 32 25.29 18.12 18.78
C LEU A 32 25.37 17.37 17.44
N ASN A 33 25.50 18.06 16.32
CA ASN A 33 25.67 17.43 15.02
C ASN A 33 27.00 16.65 14.89
N LYS A 34 28.07 17.08 15.58
CA LYS A 34 29.33 16.30 15.65
C LYS A 34 29.24 15.11 16.62
N VAL A 35 28.39 15.19 17.64
CA VAL A 35 28.12 14.08 18.56
C VAL A 35 27.19 13.06 17.91
N GLU A 36 26.15 13.50 17.18
CA GLU A 36 25.26 12.61 16.40
C GLU A 36 26.03 11.85 15.31
N ASN A 37 27.00 12.50 14.63
CA ASN A 37 27.86 11.82 13.68
C ASN A 37 28.91 10.88 14.31
N LYS A 38 29.10 10.91 15.65
CA LYS A 38 29.97 9.98 16.39
C LYS A 38 29.19 8.92 17.15
N LEU A 39 27.86 9.06 17.30
CA LEU A 39 27.01 8.02 17.82
C LEU A 39 26.93 6.93 16.73
N ARG A 40 27.84 5.96 16.79
CA ARG A 40 27.64 4.70 16.10
C ARG A 40 26.37 4.10 16.72
N PRO A 41 25.34 3.75 15.91
CA PRO A 41 24.19 3.05 16.46
C PRO A 41 24.72 1.80 17.19
N LEU A 42 24.45 1.70 18.49
CA LEU A 42 24.82 0.56 19.31
C LEU A 42 24.20 -0.75 18.80
N PHE A 43 23.13 -0.62 18.04
CA PHE A 43 22.53 -1.71 17.31
C PHE A 43 22.81 -1.49 15.82
N LYS A 44 23.75 -2.22 15.26
CA LYS A 44 23.77 -2.47 13.82
C LYS A 44 22.38 -3.03 13.50
N LYS A 45 21.60 -2.32 12.64
CA LYS A 45 20.50 -2.98 11.91
C LYS A 45 21.14 -4.22 11.29
N GLU A 46 20.90 -5.38 11.84
CA GLU A 46 21.30 -6.63 11.23
C GLU A 46 20.42 -6.78 9.98
N ASN A 47 20.92 -6.29 8.85
CA ASN A 47 20.35 -6.56 7.54
C ASN A 47 20.63 -8.04 7.18
N ILE A 48 19.97 -8.95 7.92
CA ILE A 48 20.22 -10.38 7.78
C ILE A 48 19.74 -10.89 6.42
N LEU A 49 18.81 -10.20 5.77
CA LEU A 49 18.15 -10.67 4.54
C LEU A 49 18.37 -9.78 3.31
N SER A 50 19.40 -8.94 3.29
CA SER A 50 19.82 -8.15 2.13
C SER A 50 20.86 -8.87 1.25
N LYS A 51 20.79 -10.21 1.18
CA LYS A 51 21.69 -11.06 0.38
C LYS A 51 20.90 -12.08 -0.40
N GLU A 52 21.36 -12.40 -1.60
CA GLU A 52 20.85 -13.54 -2.36
C GLU A 52 21.07 -14.84 -1.58
N PHE A 53 20.10 -15.73 -1.65
CA PHE A 53 20.13 -17.03 -1.00
C PHE A 53 19.55 -18.09 -1.91
N ASN A 54 20.25 -19.21 -2.05
CA ASN A 54 19.81 -20.40 -2.76
C ASN A 54 19.24 -20.09 -4.18
N THR A 55 19.93 -19.23 -4.91
CA THR A 55 19.49 -18.68 -6.20
C THR A 55 19.23 -19.73 -7.27
N ASP A 56 19.90 -20.87 -7.17
CA ASP A 56 19.83 -21.97 -8.14
C ASP A 56 18.68 -22.96 -7.83
N PHE A 57 17.97 -22.74 -6.73
CA PHE A 57 16.82 -23.57 -6.37
C PHE A 57 15.65 -23.28 -7.32
N SER A 58 15.25 -24.28 -8.10
CA SER A 58 14.12 -24.16 -9.03
C SER A 58 12.79 -24.16 -8.27
N ILE A 59 11.94 -23.18 -8.61
CA ILE A 59 10.55 -23.09 -8.13
C ILE A 59 9.63 -23.52 -9.26
N ASP A 60 8.89 -24.58 -9.04
CA ASP A 60 7.89 -25.08 -9.97
C ASP A 60 6.50 -24.97 -9.34
N LEU A 61 5.58 -24.31 -10.03
CA LEU A 61 4.17 -24.21 -9.65
C LEU A 61 3.34 -25.10 -10.56
N ASP A 62 2.56 -25.99 -9.97
CA ASP A 62 1.58 -26.74 -10.69
C ASP A 62 0.52 -25.80 -11.30
N PRO A 63 0.34 -25.78 -12.64
CA PRO A 63 -0.71 -25.00 -13.28
C PRO A 63 -2.12 -25.32 -12.76
N SER A 64 -2.36 -26.55 -12.28
CA SER A 64 -3.63 -26.94 -11.67
C SER A 64 -3.89 -26.31 -10.29
N SER A 65 -2.88 -25.73 -9.64
CA SER A 65 -3.01 -24.97 -8.39
C SER A 65 -3.73 -23.63 -8.57
N LEU A 66 -3.96 -23.19 -9.81
CA LEU A 66 -4.89 -22.12 -10.20
C LEU A 66 -6.35 -22.56 -10.00
N LYS A 67 -6.72 -22.89 -8.78
CA LYS A 67 -8.15 -22.85 -8.44
C LYS A 67 -8.54 -21.39 -8.46
N LEU A 68 -9.49 -21.03 -9.34
CA LEU A 68 -10.14 -19.70 -9.34
C LEU A 68 -10.54 -19.42 -7.89
N ASN A 69 -9.79 -18.54 -7.23
CA ASN A 69 -10.16 -18.09 -5.90
C ASN A 69 -11.33 -17.12 -6.06
N LEU A 70 -12.55 -17.64 -5.94
CA LEU A 70 -13.79 -16.85 -6.01
C LEU A 70 -13.84 -15.75 -4.94
N ASN A 71 -13.06 -15.90 -3.89
CA ASN A 71 -12.99 -14.97 -2.76
C ASN A 71 -11.80 -14.00 -2.84
N ALA A 72 -11.05 -13.99 -3.96
CA ALA A 72 -9.82 -13.17 -4.08
C ALA A 72 -10.02 -11.68 -3.75
N VAL A 73 -11.23 -11.15 -3.91
CA VAL A 73 -11.56 -9.77 -3.52
C VAL A 73 -11.68 -9.62 -2.01
N LEU A 74 -12.20 -10.64 -1.30
CA LEU A 74 -12.43 -10.60 0.15
C LEU A 74 -11.16 -10.95 0.93
N ASP A 75 -10.39 -11.92 0.44
CA ASP A 75 -9.16 -12.42 1.08
C ASP A 75 -7.86 -11.76 0.57
N ASN A 76 -7.97 -10.87 -0.42
CA ASN A 76 -6.87 -10.14 -1.07
C ASN A 76 -5.85 -11.03 -1.82
N ASN A 77 -6.02 -12.33 -1.94
CA ASN A 77 -5.07 -13.24 -2.59
C ASN A 77 -5.27 -13.30 -4.11
N ASP A 78 -5.04 -12.19 -4.79
CA ASP A 78 -5.27 -11.97 -6.23
C ASP A 78 -4.00 -11.83 -7.07
N GLY A 79 -2.84 -12.17 -6.50
CA GLY A 79 -1.54 -11.98 -7.16
C GLY A 79 -1.14 -13.07 -8.14
N TYR A 80 -1.78 -14.24 -8.10
CA TYR A 80 -1.53 -15.33 -9.03
C TYR A 80 -2.56 -15.30 -10.18
N THR A 81 -2.11 -15.34 -11.44
CA THR A 81 -2.94 -15.09 -12.61
C THR A 81 -2.65 -16.06 -13.76
N GLU A 82 -3.59 -16.18 -14.72
CA GLU A 82 -3.42 -16.96 -15.95
C GLU A 82 -2.80 -16.17 -17.12
N TYR A 83 -2.20 -15.00 -16.82
CA TYR A 83 -1.65 -14.16 -17.87
C TYR A 83 -0.53 -14.88 -18.65
N SER A 84 -0.69 -14.95 -19.98
CA SER A 84 0.26 -15.57 -20.91
C SER A 84 0.48 -14.73 -22.17
N GLY A 85 0.18 -13.43 -22.10
CA GLY A 85 0.29 -12.50 -23.24
C GLY A 85 1.73 -12.11 -23.56
N ASN A 86 1.91 -11.44 -24.69
CA ASN A 86 3.21 -11.03 -25.22
C ASN A 86 3.63 -9.61 -24.80
N LEU A 87 2.87 -8.96 -23.91
CA LEU A 87 3.09 -7.57 -23.46
C LEU A 87 2.99 -6.53 -24.59
N GLU A 88 2.30 -6.85 -25.68
CA GLU A 88 2.05 -5.92 -26.76
C GLU A 88 0.99 -4.89 -26.34
N LYS A 89 1.22 -3.61 -26.66
CA LYS A 89 0.29 -2.55 -26.36
C LYS A 89 -0.96 -2.64 -27.26
N ILE A 90 -2.13 -2.86 -26.63
CA ILE A 90 -3.41 -2.88 -27.34
C ILE A 90 -4.09 -1.52 -27.33
N SER A 91 -4.28 -0.93 -26.17
CA SER A 91 -5.03 0.30 -26.01
C SER A 91 -4.60 1.12 -24.80
N LYS A 92 -5.09 2.37 -24.74
CA LYS A 92 -4.80 3.33 -23.70
C LYS A 92 -6.09 4.06 -23.29
N TYR A 93 -6.39 4.04 -22.00
CA TYR A 93 -7.52 4.75 -21.41
C TYR A 93 -6.99 6.04 -20.78
N ASN A 94 -7.41 7.20 -21.31
CA ASN A 94 -6.88 8.48 -20.88
C ASN A 94 -7.77 9.14 -19.81
N PHE A 95 -7.14 9.73 -18.80
CA PHE A 95 -7.77 10.56 -17.78
C PHE A 95 -6.90 11.80 -17.50
N SER A 96 -7.34 12.73 -16.65
CA SER A 96 -6.65 14.01 -16.51
C SER A 96 -5.25 13.87 -15.92
N LYS A 97 -5.10 13.36 -14.71
CA LYS A 97 -3.83 13.09 -14.02
C LYS A 97 -4.07 12.41 -12.68
N ILE A 98 -3.03 11.80 -12.12
CA ILE A 98 -2.93 11.42 -10.72
C ILE A 98 -1.70 12.11 -10.14
N ASP A 99 -1.89 13.00 -9.16
CA ASP A 99 -0.80 13.83 -8.64
C ASP A 99 0.06 13.11 -7.59
N ASN A 100 -0.53 12.27 -6.76
CA ASN A 100 0.14 11.56 -5.67
C ASN A 100 0.03 10.06 -5.84
N TYR A 101 0.82 9.53 -6.73
CA TYR A 101 0.83 8.10 -7.04
C TYR A 101 1.30 7.24 -5.86
N GLU A 102 2.21 7.76 -5.02
CA GLU A 102 2.76 7.04 -3.87
C GLU A 102 1.71 6.67 -2.81
N GLN A 103 0.57 7.38 -2.82
CA GLN A 103 -0.50 7.16 -1.86
C GLN A 103 -1.64 6.31 -2.43
N ALA A 104 -1.53 5.92 -3.68
CA ALA A 104 -2.59 5.26 -4.41
C ALA A 104 -2.13 3.88 -4.85
N GLU A 105 -2.25 2.90 -3.98
CA GLU A 105 -2.45 1.52 -4.42
C GLU A 105 -3.81 1.49 -5.10
N GLN A 106 -3.80 1.82 -6.38
CA GLN A 106 -5.01 2.03 -7.14
C GLN A 106 -5.39 0.73 -7.80
N GLU A 107 -6.36 0.07 -7.22
CA GLU A 107 -6.99 -1.07 -7.83
C GLU A 107 -7.98 -0.59 -8.88
N LEU A 108 -7.85 -1.13 -10.09
CA LEU A 108 -8.83 -0.97 -11.14
C LEU A 108 -10.08 -1.76 -10.80
N ILE A 109 -11.24 -1.14 -10.99
CA ILE A 109 -12.51 -1.87 -10.87
C ILE A 109 -12.92 -2.37 -12.25
N PHE A 110 -13.05 -3.68 -12.37
CA PHE A 110 -13.56 -4.31 -13.59
C PHE A 110 -15.04 -4.67 -13.43
N PHE A 111 -15.88 -4.17 -14.32
CA PHE A 111 -17.30 -4.51 -14.35
C PHE A 111 -17.67 -5.01 -15.73
N LYS A 112 -18.03 -6.29 -15.87
CA LYS A 112 -18.16 -6.97 -17.15
C LYS A 112 -16.86 -6.79 -17.97
N ASN A 113 -16.92 -6.10 -19.11
CA ASN A 113 -15.77 -5.79 -19.96
C ASN A 113 -15.28 -4.33 -19.79
N ASN A 114 -15.83 -3.59 -18.82
CA ASN A 114 -15.51 -2.19 -18.59
C ASN A 114 -14.41 -2.05 -17.54
N VAL A 115 -13.70 -0.92 -17.60
CA VAL A 115 -12.68 -0.50 -16.64
C VAL A 115 -13.15 0.79 -15.98
N ILE A 116 -13.26 0.77 -14.66
CA ILE A 116 -13.62 1.94 -13.86
C ILE A 116 -12.40 2.41 -13.10
N PHE A 117 -12.16 3.71 -13.15
CA PHE A 117 -11.04 4.36 -12.49
C PHE A 117 -11.37 5.81 -12.14
N PHE A 118 -10.47 6.53 -11.45
CA PHE A 118 -10.67 7.92 -11.07
C PHE A 118 -9.44 8.78 -11.31
N ASP A 119 -9.63 10.10 -11.43
CA ASP A 119 -8.56 11.08 -11.57
C ASP A 119 -8.29 11.84 -10.25
N ASN A 120 -7.25 12.70 -10.25
CA ASN A 120 -6.86 13.50 -9.10
C ASN A 120 -7.88 14.57 -8.66
N LYS A 121 -8.93 14.79 -9.44
CA LYS A 121 -10.05 15.67 -9.09
C LYS A 121 -11.24 14.90 -8.53
N GLY A 122 -11.06 13.60 -8.32
CA GLY A 122 -12.11 12.72 -7.85
C GLY A 122 -13.19 12.42 -8.91
N THR A 123 -12.89 12.61 -10.20
CA THR A 123 -13.79 12.19 -11.26
C THR A 123 -13.69 10.69 -11.45
N ILE A 124 -14.76 9.96 -11.27
CA ILE A 124 -14.85 8.54 -11.56
C ILE A 124 -15.24 8.38 -13.03
N LEU A 125 -14.51 7.53 -13.74
CA LEU A 125 -14.63 7.31 -15.18
C LEU A 125 -14.86 5.83 -15.45
N ASN A 126 -15.84 5.51 -16.26
CA ASN A 126 -16.11 4.16 -16.76
C ASN A 126 -15.83 4.11 -18.25
N PHE A 127 -14.95 3.22 -18.66
CA PHE A 127 -14.57 3.01 -20.05
C PHE A 127 -14.97 1.61 -20.51
N ASP A 128 -15.37 1.48 -21.77
CA ASP A 128 -15.56 0.19 -22.40
C ASP A 128 -14.21 -0.50 -22.76
N HIS A 129 -14.28 -1.70 -23.28
CA HIS A 129 -13.10 -2.48 -23.69
C HIS A 129 -12.30 -1.86 -24.85
N ASN A 130 -12.89 -0.91 -25.60
CA ASN A 130 -12.28 -0.15 -26.68
C ASN A 130 -11.71 1.20 -26.22
N SER A 131 -11.63 1.43 -24.91
CA SER A 131 -11.16 2.68 -24.29
C SER A 131 -12.07 3.89 -24.51
N LYS A 132 -13.33 3.68 -24.91
CA LYS A 132 -14.33 4.74 -25.06
C LYS A 132 -14.98 5.01 -23.70
N LEU A 133 -15.07 6.28 -23.33
CA LEU A 133 -15.76 6.71 -22.10
C LEU A 133 -17.27 6.44 -22.25
N ILE A 134 -17.83 5.68 -21.30
CA ILE A 134 -19.27 5.38 -21.20
C ILE A 134 -19.96 6.44 -20.36
N TRP A 135 -19.48 6.63 -19.13
CA TRP A 135 -19.96 7.65 -18.20
C TRP A 135 -18.84 8.18 -17.32
N LYS A 136 -19.04 9.37 -16.79
CA LYS A 136 -18.18 9.96 -15.76
C LYS A 136 -19.03 10.68 -14.73
N THR A 137 -18.61 10.59 -13.45
CA THR A 137 -19.29 11.24 -12.34
C THR A 137 -18.28 11.95 -11.45
N ASN A 138 -18.63 13.15 -10.99
CA ASN A 138 -17.84 13.91 -10.03
C ASN A 138 -18.78 14.66 -9.10
N ILE A 139 -18.70 14.35 -7.80
CA ILE A 139 -19.56 14.93 -6.76
C ILE A 139 -18.90 16.11 -6.02
N TYR A 140 -17.64 16.40 -6.33
CA TYR A 140 -16.86 17.39 -5.58
C TYR A 140 -17.08 18.82 -6.09
N SER A 141 -17.15 19.76 -5.16
CA SER A 141 -17.13 21.20 -5.43
C SER A 141 -15.79 21.64 -6.04
N LYS A 142 -15.72 22.88 -6.53
CA LYS A 142 -14.48 23.44 -7.09
C LYS A 142 -13.33 23.46 -6.07
N ASP A 143 -13.62 23.71 -4.80
CA ASP A 143 -12.61 23.81 -3.75
C ASP A 143 -12.16 22.42 -3.28
N GLU A 144 -13.06 21.46 -3.15
CA GLU A 144 -12.72 20.08 -2.82
C GLU A 144 -11.83 19.43 -3.91
N LYS A 145 -12.05 19.72 -5.18
CA LYS A 145 -11.19 19.27 -6.28
C LYS A 145 -9.74 19.73 -6.18
N LYS A 146 -9.50 20.90 -5.54
CA LYS A 146 -8.13 21.40 -5.29
C LYS A 146 -7.39 20.60 -4.21
N LEU A 147 -8.13 19.91 -3.34
CA LEU A 147 -7.58 19.06 -2.27
C LEU A 147 -7.15 17.68 -2.75
N SER A 148 -7.27 17.41 -4.07
CA SER A 148 -6.91 16.12 -4.69
C SER A 148 -7.52 14.92 -3.94
N PRO A 149 -8.84 14.70 -4.04
CA PRO A 149 -9.53 13.62 -3.35
C PRO A 149 -8.87 12.26 -3.60
N LYS A 150 -8.55 11.55 -2.51
CA LYS A 150 -8.02 10.20 -2.56
C LYS A 150 -9.17 9.22 -2.35
N ILE A 151 -9.47 8.47 -3.38
CA ILE A 151 -10.66 7.63 -3.46
C ILE A 151 -10.31 6.18 -3.20
N SER A 152 -11.17 5.49 -2.46
CA SER A 152 -11.26 4.03 -2.42
C SER A 152 -12.58 3.60 -3.06
N MET A 153 -12.56 2.50 -3.80
CA MET A 153 -13.73 2.00 -4.51
C MET A 153 -13.86 0.49 -4.32
N SER A 154 -15.09 0.03 -4.20
CA SER A 154 -15.44 -1.39 -4.32
C SER A 154 -16.82 -1.52 -4.95
N LYS A 155 -17.12 -2.67 -5.54
CA LYS A 155 -18.39 -2.87 -6.25
C LYS A 155 -19.10 -4.15 -5.85
N ASN A 156 -20.42 -4.13 -5.98
CA ASN A 156 -21.23 -5.31 -6.21
C ASN A 156 -21.80 -5.30 -7.64
N ASP A 157 -22.83 -6.07 -7.92
CA ASP A 157 -23.42 -6.14 -9.27
C ASP A 157 -24.18 -4.87 -9.70
N ASN A 158 -24.66 -4.07 -8.75
CA ASN A 158 -25.54 -2.93 -9.01
C ASN A 158 -24.88 -1.59 -8.69
N SER A 159 -24.01 -1.56 -7.68
CA SER A 159 -23.48 -0.32 -7.10
C SER A 159 -21.98 -0.30 -7.03
N LEU A 160 -21.39 0.87 -7.21
CA LEU A 160 -20.01 1.22 -6.90
C LEU A 160 -20.02 2.03 -5.61
N ILE A 161 -19.47 1.46 -4.54
CA ILE A 161 -19.29 2.14 -3.26
C ILE A 161 -17.97 2.88 -3.30
N VAL A 162 -17.99 4.12 -2.83
CA VAL A 162 -16.85 5.03 -2.87
C VAL A 162 -16.71 5.72 -1.52
N THR A 163 -15.48 5.76 -1.01
CA THR A 163 -15.09 6.56 0.16
C THR A 163 -13.85 7.36 -0.13
N ASP A 164 -13.62 8.45 0.62
CA ASP A 164 -12.50 9.32 0.37
C ASP A 164 -11.86 9.91 1.64
N ASN A 165 -10.75 10.62 1.43
CA ASN A 165 -10.03 11.35 2.47
C ASN A 165 -10.65 12.71 2.83
N LEU A 166 -11.79 13.07 2.26
CA LEU A 166 -12.57 14.26 2.56
C LEU A 166 -13.85 13.94 3.37
N SER A 167 -13.89 12.75 3.96
CA SER A 167 -15.00 12.23 4.79
C SER A 167 -16.30 11.98 4.01
N LYS A 168 -16.24 11.77 2.70
CA LYS A 168 -17.43 11.42 1.91
C LYS A 168 -17.52 9.91 1.70
N LEU A 169 -18.75 9.41 1.74
CA LEU A 169 -19.11 8.08 1.28
C LEU A 169 -20.36 8.18 0.40
N TYR A 170 -20.36 7.46 -0.70
CA TYR A 170 -21.47 7.49 -1.65
C TYR A 170 -21.52 6.24 -2.51
N ALA A 171 -22.69 5.97 -3.08
CA ALA A 171 -22.87 4.90 -4.04
C ALA A 171 -23.26 5.46 -5.41
N LEU A 172 -22.68 4.86 -6.44
CA LEU A 172 -23.02 5.13 -7.83
C LEU A 172 -23.67 3.91 -8.47
N ASN A 173 -24.63 4.14 -9.35
CA ASN A 173 -25.18 3.10 -10.21
C ASN A 173 -24.12 2.64 -11.22
N MET A 174 -23.86 1.35 -11.30
CA MET A 174 -22.84 0.78 -12.18
C MET A 174 -23.14 0.98 -13.67
N LYS A 175 -24.41 1.16 -14.08
CA LYS A 175 -24.80 1.28 -15.50
C LYS A 175 -24.55 2.67 -16.07
N ASP A 176 -24.90 3.72 -15.32
CA ASP A 176 -24.92 5.09 -15.82
C ASP A 176 -24.12 6.10 -14.98
N GLY A 177 -23.58 5.66 -13.83
CA GLY A 177 -22.81 6.50 -12.92
C GLY A 177 -23.64 7.50 -12.13
N SER A 178 -24.97 7.41 -12.13
CA SER A 178 -25.84 8.27 -11.31
C SER A 178 -25.61 7.99 -9.82
N VAL A 179 -25.72 9.04 -8.98
CA VAL A 179 -25.60 8.92 -7.54
C VAL A 179 -26.85 8.25 -6.98
N LEU A 180 -26.70 7.11 -6.32
CA LEU A 180 -27.79 6.40 -5.64
C LEU A 180 -28.05 7.04 -4.28
N TRP A 181 -27.01 7.26 -3.51
CA TRP A 181 -27.01 7.98 -2.24
C TRP A 181 -25.64 8.58 -1.96
N SER A 182 -25.58 9.60 -1.09
CA SER A 182 -24.33 10.25 -0.67
C SER A 182 -24.48 10.72 0.76
N LYS A 183 -23.43 10.50 1.57
CA LYS A 183 -23.35 10.89 2.98
C LYS A 183 -22.00 11.47 3.31
N ASN A 184 -21.94 12.24 4.41
CA ASN A 184 -20.71 12.71 4.99
C ASN A 184 -20.46 11.98 6.32
N HIS A 185 -19.22 11.56 6.51
CA HIS A 185 -18.73 11.05 7.78
C HIS A 185 -17.98 12.18 8.52
N ILE A 186 -17.67 11.99 9.80
CA ILE A 186 -16.95 13.02 10.59
C ILE A 186 -15.45 12.97 10.26
N THR A 187 -14.93 11.76 10.10
CA THR A 187 -13.49 11.49 9.95
C THR A 187 -13.18 11.02 8.52
N PRO A 188 -12.06 11.42 7.93
CA PRO A 188 -11.61 10.88 6.64
C PRO A 188 -11.48 9.37 6.64
N PHE A 189 -11.71 8.73 5.49
CA PHE A 189 -11.47 7.30 5.32
C PHE A 189 -10.04 7.04 4.83
N ASN A 190 -9.42 5.94 5.30
CA ASN A 190 -8.05 5.56 4.96
C ASN A 190 -7.88 4.05 4.77
N SER A 191 -8.83 3.38 4.16
CA SER A 191 -8.74 1.93 3.95
C SER A 191 -9.23 1.47 2.59
N GLN A 192 -9.02 0.20 2.31
CA GLN A 192 -9.79 -0.56 1.33
C GLN A 192 -11.26 -0.59 1.74
N ILE A 193 -12.14 -0.87 0.77
CA ILE A 193 -13.56 -1.16 1.01
C ILE A 193 -13.78 -2.64 0.71
N LYS A 194 -14.40 -3.36 1.63
CA LYS A 194 -14.88 -4.72 1.38
C LYS A 194 -16.39 -4.74 1.38
N ILE A 195 -16.99 -5.36 0.36
CA ILE A 195 -18.42 -5.54 0.26
C ILE A 195 -18.74 -7.02 0.40
N LEU A 196 -19.63 -7.34 1.30
CA LEU A 196 -20.17 -8.68 1.45
C LEU A 196 -21.70 -8.61 1.60
N LYS A 197 -22.42 -9.20 0.64
CA LYS A 197 -23.89 -9.13 0.58
C LYS A 197 -24.38 -7.67 0.57
N ASP A 198 -25.19 -7.29 1.54
CA ASP A 198 -25.80 -5.97 1.68
C ASP A 198 -25.00 -4.99 2.55
N TYR A 199 -23.79 -5.38 2.96
CA TYR A 199 -22.94 -4.59 3.84
C TYR A 199 -21.59 -4.27 3.22
N PHE A 200 -21.00 -3.14 3.63
CA PHE A 200 -19.61 -2.83 3.32
C PHE A 200 -18.85 -2.35 4.57
N PHE A 201 -17.56 -2.63 4.55
CA PHE A 201 -16.66 -2.39 5.67
C PHE A 201 -15.55 -1.44 5.24
N VAL A 202 -15.24 -0.46 6.09
CA VAL A 202 -14.23 0.56 5.84
C VAL A 202 -13.64 1.05 7.16
N VAL A 203 -12.35 1.42 7.16
CA VAL A 203 -11.68 2.00 8.33
C VAL A 203 -11.45 3.49 8.08
N ASP A 204 -11.77 4.31 9.09
CA ASP A 204 -11.49 5.74 9.06
C ASP A 204 -10.07 6.07 9.60
N SER A 205 -9.68 7.32 9.52
CA SER A 205 -8.37 7.79 9.97
C SER A 205 -8.20 7.84 11.50
N ASN A 206 -9.25 7.57 12.28
CA ASN A 206 -9.17 7.35 13.72
C ASN A 206 -9.00 5.86 14.08
N ASN A 207 -8.73 4.98 13.11
CA ASN A 207 -8.65 3.53 13.28
C ASN A 207 -9.97 2.87 13.72
N VAL A 208 -11.11 3.43 13.30
CA VAL A 208 -12.44 2.87 13.55
C VAL A 208 -12.87 2.05 12.36
N LEU A 209 -13.11 0.74 12.54
CA LEU A 209 -13.77 -0.08 11.52
C LEU A 209 -15.27 0.14 11.62
N ILE A 210 -15.91 0.41 10.48
CA ILE A 210 -17.33 0.70 10.41
C ILE A 210 -17.98 -0.19 9.36
N CYS A 211 -19.10 -0.81 9.74
CA CYS A 211 -20.00 -1.53 8.85
C CYS A 211 -21.16 -0.62 8.45
N TYR A 212 -21.39 -0.50 7.16
CA TYR A 212 -22.48 0.26 6.56
C TYR A 212 -23.37 -0.62 5.68
N SER A 213 -24.62 -0.24 5.53
CA SER A 213 -25.53 -0.81 4.54
C SER A 213 -25.19 -0.31 3.13
N VAL A 214 -25.11 -1.20 2.15
CA VAL A 214 -24.88 -0.85 0.73
C VAL A 214 -26.04 -0.07 0.15
N ASN A 215 -27.29 -0.35 0.61
CA ASN A 215 -28.51 0.16 0.01
C ASN A 215 -28.71 1.66 0.25
N ASP A 216 -28.35 2.15 1.42
CA ASP A 216 -28.62 3.53 1.86
C ASP A 216 -27.45 4.23 2.56
N GLY A 217 -26.35 3.50 2.80
CA GLY A 217 -25.18 4.04 3.50
C GLY A 217 -25.40 4.31 4.97
N GLU A 218 -26.42 3.69 5.60
CA GLU A 218 -26.64 3.79 7.05
C GLU A 218 -25.63 2.94 7.80
N LYS A 219 -25.15 3.47 8.93
CA LYS A 219 -24.22 2.77 9.80
C LYS A 219 -24.95 1.65 10.56
N VAL A 220 -24.41 0.44 10.51
CA VAL A 220 -24.94 -0.74 11.18
C VAL A 220 -24.26 -0.93 12.53
N TRP A 221 -22.93 -1.02 12.54
CA TRP A 221 -22.12 -1.11 13.74
C TRP A 221 -20.72 -0.50 13.51
N LEU A 222 -19.98 -0.28 14.56
CA LEU A 222 -18.58 0.16 14.52
C LEU A 222 -17.77 -0.47 15.65
N TYR A 223 -16.45 -0.53 15.44
CA TYR A 223 -15.46 -0.92 16.45
C TYR A 223 -14.30 0.06 16.47
N GLU A 224 -14.00 0.61 17.62
CA GLU A 224 -12.91 1.56 17.82
C GLU A 224 -11.66 0.84 18.34
N THR A 225 -10.51 1.06 17.70
CA THR A 225 -9.19 0.68 18.20
C THR A 225 -8.43 1.89 18.70
N GLU A 226 -7.16 1.72 19.07
CA GLU A 226 -6.33 2.83 19.51
C GLU A 226 -6.23 3.91 18.42
N LYS A 227 -6.49 5.18 18.82
CA LYS A 227 -6.36 6.32 17.91
C LYS A 227 -4.91 6.54 17.50
N PRO A 228 -4.63 6.74 16.23
CA PRO A 228 -3.26 6.92 15.78
C PRO A 228 -2.75 8.32 16.14
N PHE A 229 -1.48 8.41 16.54
CA PHE A 229 -0.77 9.68 16.63
C PHE A 229 -0.41 10.21 15.23
N VAL A 230 -0.07 9.30 14.31
CA VAL A 230 0.18 9.58 12.89
C VAL A 230 -0.57 8.55 12.06
N ASN A 231 -1.33 9.03 11.07
CA ASN A 231 -2.04 8.15 10.15
C ASN A 231 -1.08 7.43 9.20
N SER A 232 -1.34 6.18 8.91
CA SER A 232 -0.64 5.45 7.86
C SER A 232 -0.82 6.16 6.51
N ILE A 233 0.30 6.33 5.79
CA ILE A 233 0.29 6.87 4.42
C ILE A 233 -0.31 5.83 3.46
N LYS A 234 -0.06 4.55 3.72
CA LYS A 234 -0.64 3.42 2.98
C LYS A 234 -2.06 3.17 3.45
N LYS A 235 -2.96 2.84 2.52
CA LYS A 235 -4.33 2.44 2.85
C LYS A 235 -4.32 1.21 3.76
N LEU A 236 -5.17 1.25 4.77
CA LEU A 236 -5.38 0.13 5.67
C LEU A 236 -6.10 -1.02 4.94
N SER A 237 -5.72 -2.22 5.27
CA SER A 237 -6.22 -3.43 4.63
C SER A 237 -7.34 -4.04 5.44
N ILE A 238 -8.34 -4.56 4.75
CA ILE A 238 -9.46 -5.32 5.31
C ILE A 238 -9.54 -6.64 4.56
N VAL A 239 -9.76 -7.73 5.28
CA VAL A 239 -10.05 -9.05 4.71
C VAL A 239 -11.22 -9.67 5.42
N ILE A 240 -11.98 -10.49 4.69
CA ILE A 240 -13.18 -11.16 5.22
C ILE A 240 -13.10 -12.64 4.87
N LYS A 241 -13.35 -13.47 5.86
CA LYS A 241 -13.51 -14.91 5.66
C LYS A 241 -14.40 -15.51 6.74
N ASP A 242 -15.29 -16.37 6.33
CA ASP A 242 -16.28 -17.00 7.18
C ASP A 242 -17.05 -15.93 7.99
N ASP A 243 -17.07 -16.01 9.31
CA ASP A 243 -17.77 -15.06 10.19
C ASP A 243 -16.83 -13.97 10.75
N LEU A 244 -15.64 -13.80 10.16
CA LEU A 244 -14.64 -12.84 10.61
C LEU A 244 -14.40 -11.73 9.59
N VAL A 245 -14.32 -10.50 10.07
CA VAL A 245 -13.68 -9.37 9.41
C VAL A 245 -12.39 -9.02 10.14
N VAL A 246 -11.28 -8.98 9.41
CA VAL A 246 -9.98 -8.67 9.99
C VAL A 246 -9.39 -7.44 9.29
N PHE A 247 -8.83 -6.53 10.08
CA PHE A 247 -8.20 -5.32 9.56
C PHE A 247 -6.93 -4.96 10.32
N ASN A 248 -6.05 -4.21 9.66
CA ASN A 248 -4.92 -3.55 10.29
C ASN A 248 -5.23 -2.09 10.55
N ASN A 249 -4.51 -1.49 11.49
CA ASN A 249 -4.63 -0.07 11.81
C ASN A 249 -3.30 0.68 11.69
N SER A 250 -3.32 2.00 11.89
CA SER A 250 -2.15 2.87 11.73
C SER A 250 -1.10 2.73 12.84
N VAL A 251 -1.45 2.07 13.96
CA VAL A 251 -0.52 1.82 15.08
C VAL A 251 0.09 0.41 15.05
N GLY A 252 -0.24 -0.39 14.02
CA GLY A 252 0.33 -1.72 13.82
C GLY A 252 -0.39 -2.84 14.57
N GLU A 253 -1.63 -2.64 14.94
CA GLU A 253 -2.49 -3.71 15.44
C GLU A 253 -3.22 -4.42 14.30
N ILE A 254 -3.46 -5.70 14.50
CA ILE A 254 -4.35 -6.52 13.67
C ILE A 254 -5.50 -6.96 14.56
N THR A 255 -6.71 -6.69 14.11
CA THR A 255 -7.94 -6.93 14.88
C THR A 255 -8.88 -7.81 14.09
N GLY A 256 -9.37 -8.90 14.69
CA GLY A 256 -10.40 -9.77 14.19
C GLY A 256 -11.72 -9.53 14.95
N LEU A 257 -12.78 -9.25 14.21
CA LEU A 257 -14.11 -8.97 14.75
C LEU A 257 -15.12 -9.94 14.16
N ASN A 258 -16.15 -10.25 14.92
CA ASN A 258 -17.33 -10.92 14.41
C ASN A 258 -18.00 -10.07 13.32
N LEU A 259 -18.25 -10.69 12.18
CA LEU A 259 -18.75 -10.02 10.98
C LEU A 259 -20.14 -9.42 11.16
N ASP A 260 -21.03 -10.09 11.93
CA ASP A 260 -22.43 -9.70 12.02
C ASP A 260 -22.66 -8.54 12.99
N ASN A 261 -21.93 -8.50 14.10
CA ASN A 261 -22.18 -7.55 15.19
C ASN A 261 -20.99 -6.67 15.58
N GLY A 262 -19.80 -6.90 14.99
CA GLY A 262 -18.59 -6.12 15.28
C GLY A 262 -17.97 -6.38 16.65
N SER A 263 -18.35 -7.47 17.37
CA SER A 263 -17.71 -7.82 18.64
C SER A 263 -16.28 -8.30 18.43
N LEU A 264 -15.40 -7.95 19.38
CA LEU A 264 -14.00 -8.37 19.34
C LEU A 264 -13.88 -9.87 19.55
N GLU A 265 -13.22 -10.55 18.61
CA GLU A 265 -12.80 -11.94 18.74
C GLU A 265 -11.35 -12.03 19.22
N TRP A 266 -10.46 -11.28 18.60
CA TRP A 266 -9.06 -11.19 18.99
C TRP A 266 -8.39 -9.91 18.48
N GLN A 267 -7.32 -9.48 19.15
CA GLN A 267 -6.47 -8.37 18.74
C GLN A 267 -5.03 -8.64 19.12
N ILE A 268 -4.10 -8.35 18.23
CA ILE A 268 -2.66 -8.46 18.46
C ILE A 268 -1.94 -7.18 18.05
N SER A 269 -0.90 -6.81 18.77
CA SER A 269 0.04 -5.78 18.35
C SER A 269 1.23 -6.43 17.62
N THR A 270 1.61 -5.87 16.48
CA THR A 270 2.77 -6.29 15.69
C THR A 270 4.00 -5.42 15.96
N GLN A 271 3.86 -4.42 16.84
CA GLN A 271 4.88 -3.45 17.23
C GLN A 271 5.17 -3.54 18.73
N ASN A 272 6.44 -3.40 19.11
CA ASN A 272 6.81 -3.00 20.46
C ASN A 272 6.89 -1.46 20.47
N ILE A 273 5.90 -0.80 21.04
CA ILE A 273 5.84 0.67 21.10
C ILE A 273 6.73 1.14 22.27
N GLU A 274 8.03 0.90 22.19
CA GLU A 274 8.99 1.52 23.11
C GLU A 274 9.44 2.91 22.60
N ASP A 275 9.31 3.17 21.27
CA ASP A 275 9.69 4.43 20.65
C ASP A 275 8.60 4.91 19.68
N PHE A 276 7.91 5.98 20.04
CA PHE A 276 6.90 6.61 19.16
C PHE A 276 7.46 7.08 17.81
N SER A 277 8.77 7.29 17.71
CA SER A 277 9.41 7.62 16.43
C SER A 277 9.30 6.49 15.41
N GLU A 278 9.10 5.24 15.84
CA GLU A 278 8.90 4.10 14.96
C GLU A 278 7.54 4.09 14.27
N LEU A 279 6.54 4.80 14.80
CA LEU A 279 5.23 4.97 14.18
C LEU A 279 5.26 5.99 13.04
N ILE A 280 6.26 6.86 13.00
CA ILE A 280 6.46 7.76 11.86
C ILE A 280 6.85 6.93 10.66
N ASP A 281 6.10 7.06 9.55
CA ASP A 281 6.28 6.29 8.31
C ASP A 281 6.06 4.77 8.45
N PHE A 282 5.29 4.33 9.46
CA PHE A 282 4.92 2.92 9.58
C PHE A 282 3.96 2.49 8.46
N LYS A 283 4.29 1.38 7.80
CA LYS A 283 3.52 0.81 6.69
C LYS A 283 3.37 -0.70 6.88
N THR A 284 2.16 -1.18 6.72
CA THR A 284 1.86 -2.61 6.66
C THR A 284 1.49 -2.99 5.22
N SER A 285 1.90 -4.16 4.75
CA SER A 285 1.37 -4.70 3.49
C SER A 285 -0.13 -4.98 3.62
N ASP A 286 -0.79 -5.26 2.50
CA ASP A 286 -2.13 -5.81 2.56
C ASP A 286 -2.12 -7.13 3.36
N LEU A 287 -3.16 -7.34 4.15
CA LEU A 287 -3.47 -8.63 4.75
C LEU A 287 -3.92 -9.57 3.65
N ILE A 288 -3.42 -10.79 3.64
CA ILE A 288 -3.83 -11.86 2.73
C ILE A 288 -4.32 -13.04 3.56
N ILE A 289 -5.51 -13.56 3.27
CA ILE A 289 -5.96 -14.82 3.85
C ILE A 289 -5.71 -15.96 2.86
N ASN A 290 -5.12 -17.03 3.38
CA ASN A 290 -5.06 -18.31 2.67
C ASN A 290 -5.25 -19.44 3.69
N ASP A 291 -6.16 -20.35 3.42
CA ASP A 291 -6.62 -21.37 4.36
C ASP A 291 -7.07 -20.74 5.69
N GLN A 292 -6.51 -21.13 6.81
CA GLN A 292 -6.81 -20.62 8.14
C GLN A 292 -5.71 -19.66 8.67
N SER A 293 -4.98 -19.02 7.78
CA SER A 293 -3.89 -18.13 8.16
C SER A 293 -3.94 -16.79 7.42
N ILE A 294 -3.48 -15.75 8.10
CA ILE A 294 -3.31 -14.41 7.57
C ILE A 294 -1.80 -14.15 7.40
N TYR A 295 -1.43 -13.61 6.24
CA TYR A 295 -0.06 -13.28 5.86
C TYR A 295 0.07 -11.80 5.57
N PHE A 296 1.06 -11.15 6.15
CA PHE A 296 1.37 -9.74 5.93
C PHE A 296 2.77 -9.41 6.39
N SER A 297 3.27 -8.26 5.96
CA SER A 297 4.57 -7.72 6.36
C SER A 297 4.47 -6.25 6.74
N ASN A 298 5.51 -5.72 7.35
CA ASN A 298 5.64 -4.29 7.61
C ASN A 298 7.06 -3.79 7.29
N ASN A 299 7.21 -2.47 7.19
CA ASN A 299 8.49 -1.81 6.94
C ASN A 299 9.40 -1.70 8.18
N LYS A 300 9.15 -2.52 9.21
CA LYS A 300 9.99 -2.68 10.40
C LYS A 300 10.62 -4.08 10.47
N ASN A 301 10.97 -4.63 9.30
CA ASN A 301 11.62 -5.93 9.13
C ASN A 301 10.81 -7.11 9.69
N ASN A 302 9.50 -7.11 9.53
CA ASN A 302 8.68 -8.22 10.00
C ASN A 302 7.73 -8.70 8.92
N PHE A 303 7.77 -10.00 8.65
CA PHE A 303 6.76 -10.74 7.91
C PHE A 303 6.11 -11.76 8.84
N PHE A 304 4.79 -11.82 8.87
CA PHE A 304 4.03 -12.66 9.78
C PHE A 304 3.15 -13.64 9.03
N SER A 305 2.97 -14.82 9.62
CA SER A 305 1.80 -15.67 9.48
C SER A 305 1.11 -15.75 10.83
N ILE A 306 -0.19 -15.45 10.87
CA ILE A 306 -0.99 -15.56 12.08
C ILE A 306 -2.20 -16.46 11.82
N ASP A 307 -2.66 -17.14 12.85
CA ASP A 307 -3.88 -17.94 12.80
C ASP A 307 -5.11 -17.03 12.69
N LEU A 308 -5.98 -17.33 11.74
CA LEU A 308 -7.17 -16.53 11.43
C LEU A 308 -8.16 -16.45 12.62
N ASN A 309 -8.32 -17.53 13.36
CA ASN A 309 -9.35 -17.64 14.39
C ASN A 309 -8.88 -17.10 15.74
N THR A 310 -7.59 -17.17 16.02
CA THR A 310 -7.05 -16.85 17.35
C THR A 310 -6.15 -15.61 17.37
N GLY A 311 -5.68 -15.14 16.22
CA GLY A 311 -4.67 -14.10 16.11
C GLY A 311 -3.27 -14.54 16.56
N SER A 312 -3.07 -15.82 16.90
CA SER A 312 -1.77 -16.33 17.35
C SER A 312 -0.75 -16.35 16.23
N ILE A 313 0.51 -15.97 16.51
CA ILE A 313 1.60 -15.99 15.52
C ILE A 313 2.00 -17.44 15.24
N ASN A 314 1.78 -17.89 13.99
CA ASN A 314 2.28 -19.18 13.52
C ASN A 314 3.80 -19.14 13.32
N TRP A 315 4.27 -18.11 12.61
CA TRP A 315 5.68 -17.84 12.42
C TRP A 315 5.93 -16.37 12.06
N LYS A 316 7.18 -15.94 12.22
CA LYS A 316 7.65 -14.59 11.91
C LYS A 316 9.02 -14.65 11.24
N GLN A 317 9.21 -13.85 10.17
CA GLN A 317 10.49 -13.69 9.47
C GLN A 317 10.94 -12.23 9.43
N LYS A 318 12.25 -12.01 9.36
CA LYS A 318 12.85 -10.66 9.27
C LYS A 318 12.89 -10.22 7.81
N ILE A 319 11.78 -9.68 7.28
CA ILE A 319 11.67 -9.17 5.90
C ILE A 319 11.09 -7.77 5.94
N ASP A 320 11.81 -6.80 5.36
CA ASP A 320 11.38 -5.42 5.20
C ASP A 320 10.56 -5.28 3.93
N SER A 321 9.24 -5.38 4.03
CA SER A 321 8.33 -5.24 2.89
C SER A 321 7.01 -4.61 3.34
N PHE A 322 6.43 -3.80 2.47
CA PHE A 322 5.03 -3.36 2.55
C PHE A 322 4.27 -3.66 1.26
N ILE A 323 4.88 -4.47 0.38
CA ILE A 323 4.26 -4.93 -0.86
C ILE A 323 3.29 -6.07 -0.54
N LYS A 324 2.12 -6.04 -1.18
CA LYS A 324 1.09 -7.08 -1.10
C LYS A 324 1.70 -8.45 -1.44
N PRO A 325 1.75 -9.42 -0.50
CA PRO A 325 2.26 -10.75 -0.79
C PRO A 325 1.30 -11.53 -1.69
N THR A 326 1.75 -12.66 -2.20
CA THR A 326 0.94 -13.59 -3.00
C THR A 326 1.19 -15.01 -2.54
N ILE A 327 0.15 -15.79 -2.38
CA ILE A 327 0.23 -17.16 -1.89
C ILE A 327 -0.27 -18.13 -2.97
N VAL A 328 0.55 -19.12 -3.30
CA VAL A 328 0.23 -20.15 -4.28
C VAL A 328 0.67 -21.49 -3.74
N GLY A 329 -0.29 -22.41 -3.58
CA GLY A 329 -0.01 -23.73 -3.01
C GLY A 329 0.63 -23.64 -1.62
N ASN A 330 1.83 -24.19 -1.47
CA ASN A 330 2.61 -24.14 -0.23
C ASN A 330 3.67 -23.04 -0.20
N LEU A 331 3.59 -22.05 -1.08
CA LEU A 331 4.57 -20.98 -1.21
C LEU A 331 3.96 -19.60 -0.97
N VAL A 332 4.71 -18.75 -0.27
CA VAL A 332 4.44 -17.32 -0.08
C VAL A 332 5.50 -16.52 -0.81
N PHE A 333 5.07 -15.57 -1.61
CA PHE A 333 5.92 -14.68 -2.38
C PHE A 333 5.79 -13.25 -1.87
N THR A 334 6.92 -12.57 -1.72
CA THR A 334 6.96 -11.12 -1.39
C THR A 334 8.23 -10.47 -1.94
N ILE A 335 8.24 -9.13 -1.94
CA ILE A 335 9.39 -8.34 -2.40
C ILE A 335 9.71 -7.29 -1.35
N SER A 336 10.98 -7.18 -0.94
CA SER A 336 11.43 -6.09 -0.07
C SER A 336 11.51 -4.76 -0.83
N GLU A 337 11.53 -3.64 -0.12
CA GLU A 337 11.70 -2.30 -0.70
C GLU A 337 13.01 -2.20 -1.50
N ASP A 338 14.07 -2.86 -1.05
CA ASP A 338 15.37 -2.92 -1.73
C ASP A 338 15.38 -3.83 -2.97
N GLY A 339 14.27 -4.50 -3.30
CA GLY A 339 14.11 -5.33 -4.49
C GLY A 339 14.62 -6.77 -4.35
N TYR A 340 14.60 -7.33 -3.16
CA TYR A 340 14.80 -8.76 -2.97
C TYR A 340 13.47 -9.50 -3.06
N PHE A 341 13.37 -10.46 -3.97
CA PHE A 341 12.22 -11.34 -4.15
C PHE A 341 12.40 -12.58 -3.29
N PHE A 342 11.50 -12.79 -2.36
CA PHE A 342 11.51 -13.90 -1.41
C PHE A 342 10.50 -14.98 -1.83
N VAL A 343 10.93 -16.23 -1.71
CA VAL A 343 10.08 -17.41 -1.75
C VAL A 343 10.17 -18.10 -0.40
N ILE A 344 9.03 -18.27 0.26
CA ILE A 344 8.93 -18.72 1.64
C ILE A 344 8.00 -19.94 1.67
N GLU A 345 8.34 -20.97 2.44
CA GLU A 345 7.44 -22.08 2.72
C GLU A 345 6.30 -21.63 3.63
N LYS A 346 5.08 -21.84 3.18
CA LYS A 346 3.86 -21.31 3.82
C LYS A 346 3.69 -21.75 5.26
N ASN A 347 3.94 -23.02 5.56
CA ASN A 347 3.64 -23.61 6.86
C ASN A 347 4.71 -23.32 7.91
N SER A 348 5.99 -23.38 7.53
CA SER A 348 7.12 -23.22 8.44
C SER A 348 7.65 -21.78 8.49
N GLY A 349 7.40 -20.97 7.47
CA GLY A 349 8.03 -19.67 7.29
C GLY A 349 9.49 -19.75 6.83
N ASN A 350 10.02 -20.93 6.49
CA ASN A 350 11.39 -21.07 6.03
C ASN A 350 11.59 -20.38 4.68
N ILE A 351 12.63 -19.57 4.57
CA ILE A 351 13.00 -18.94 3.31
C ILE A 351 13.66 -19.97 2.42
N ILE A 352 13.06 -20.23 1.24
CA ILE A 352 13.53 -21.18 0.26
C ILE A 352 14.53 -20.54 -0.69
N ARG A 353 14.22 -19.31 -1.19
CA ARG A 353 15.05 -18.62 -2.16
C ARG A 353 14.91 -17.09 -2.02
N ILE A 354 16.01 -16.39 -2.27
CA ILE A 354 16.06 -14.92 -2.35
C ILE A 354 16.83 -14.51 -3.60
N ASN A 355 16.19 -13.76 -4.50
CA ASN A 355 16.81 -13.21 -5.70
C ASN A 355 16.82 -11.67 -5.63
N ASN A 356 17.92 -11.04 -6.02
CA ASN A 356 18.00 -9.60 -6.16
C ASN A 356 17.54 -9.17 -7.55
N ILE A 357 16.36 -8.58 -7.66
CA ILE A 357 15.74 -8.12 -8.91
C ILE A 357 16.59 -7.01 -9.57
N PHE A 358 17.24 -6.18 -8.78
CA PHE A 358 17.97 -5.01 -9.27
C PHE A 358 19.47 -5.21 -9.35
N LYS A 359 20.00 -6.42 -9.22
CA LYS A 359 21.42 -6.76 -9.22
C LYS A 359 22.21 -6.10 -10.38
N ASN A 360 21.62 -6.10 -11.57
CA ASN A 360 22.25 -5.56 -12.79
C ASN A 360 21.81 -4.12 -13.12
N GLN A 361 21.12 -3.44 -12.21
CA GLN A 361 20.64 -2.08 -12.43
C GLN A 361 21.60 -1.05 -11.78
N LYS A 362 21.90 0.03 -12.52
CA LYS A 362 22.64 1.17 -11.96
C LYS A 362 21.73 1.97 -11.03
N ILE A 363 21.73 1.66 -9.74
CA ILE A 363 20.94 2.35 -8.74
C ILE A 363 21.66 3.64 -8.32
N ARG A 364 21.00 4.78 -8.48
CA ARG A 364 21.50 6.07 -7.99
C ARG A 364 20.97 6.31 -6.58
N LYS A 365 21.83 6.52 -5.58
CA LYS A 365 21.43 6.78 -4.17
C LYS A 365 20.42 7.92 -4.03
N LYS A 366 20.52 8.98 -4.84
CA LYS A 366 19.59 10.13 -4.82
C LYS A 366 18.23 9.86 -5.48
N ASN A 367 18.07 8.78 -6.22
CA ASN A 367 16.87 8.44 -6.97
C ASN A 367 16.75 6.92 -7.10
N PRO A 368 16.47 6.22 -5.98
CA PRO A 368 16.44 4.77 -5.95
C PRO A 368 15.31 4.21 -6.82
N ILE A 369 15.51 2.99 -7.30
CA ILE A 369 14.46 2.17 -7.89
C ILE A 369 13.92 1.27 -6.79
N TYR A 370 12.59 1.20 -6.68
CA TYR A 370 11.91 0.27 -5.77
C TYR A 370 10.67 -0.33 -6.44
N PRO A 371 10.25 -1.52 -6.02
CA PRO A 371 9.05 -2.17 -6.54
C PRO A 371 7.79 -1.44 -6.04
N THR A 372 6.77 -1.38 -6.87
CA THR A 372 5.44 -0.86 -6.53
C THR A 372 4.40 -1.97 -6.38
N GLY A 373 4.75 -3.19 -6.78
CA GLY A 373 3.93 -4.37 -6.68
C GLY A 373 4.35 -5.44 -7.68
N PHE A 374 3.79 -6.61 -7.55
CA PHE A 374 4.01 -7.71 -8.47
C PHE A 374 2.77 -8.59 -8.62
N ILE A 375 2.74 -9.32 -9.71
CA ILE A 375 1.86 -10.46 -9.95
C ILE A 375 2.71 -11.58 -10.56
N LEU A 376 2.21 -12.80 -10.49
CA LEU A 376 2.91 -13.95 -11.08
C LEU A 376 1.93 -14.92 -11.78
N ASN A 377 2.45 -15.66 -12.70
CA ASN A 377 1.83 -16.88 -13.25
C ASN A 377 2.72 -18.08 -12.91
N TYR A 378 2.44 -19.23 -13.50
CA TYR A 378 3.22 -20.46 -13.25
C TYR A 378 4.66 -20.43 -13.83
N LYS A 379 4.99 -19.44 -14.67
CA LYS A 379 6.31 -19.30 -15.31
C LYS A 379 7.03 -18.01 -14.97
N ASP A 380 6.31 -16.91 -14.86
CA ASP A 380 6.86 -15.58 -14.84
C ASP A 380 6.34 -14.75 -13.66
N VAL A 381 7.19 -13.86 -13.17
CA VAL A 381 6.85 -12.82 -12.20
C VAL A 381 6.96 -11.46 -12.89
N PHE A 382 5.90 -10.67 -12.84
CA PHE A 382 5.82 -9.33 -13.42
C PHE A 382 5.91 -8.30 -12.30
N ILE A 383 6.99 -7.52 -12.27
CA ILE A 383 7.29 -6.60 -11.16
C ILE A 383 7.25 -5.16 -11.67
N SER A 384 6.31 -4.40 -11.17
CA SER A 384 6.15 -2.97 -11.45
C SER A 384 7.10 -2.14 -10.59
N THR A 385 7.55 -0.98 -11.10
CA THR A 385 8.47 -0.11 -10.37
C THR A 385 8.09 1.37 -10.40
N ASN A 386 8.63 2.13 -9.43
CA ASN A 386 8.51 3.58 -9.35
C ASN A 386 9.17 4.34 -10.52
N LYS A 387 9.99 3.65 -11.34
CA LYS A 387 10.63 4.22 -12.54
C LYS A 387 9.91 3.87 -13.84
N GLY A 388 8.66 3.40 -13.75
CA GLY A 388 7.85 3.07 -14.92
C GLY A 388 8.37 1.89 -15.71
N ARG A 389 9.07 0.98 -15.07
CA ARG A 389 9.57 -0.25 -15.68
C ARG A 389 8.83 -1.45 -15.13
N LEU A 390 8.48 -2.35 -16.02
CA LEU A 390 7.97 -3.69 -15.70
C LEU A 390 9.10 -4.68 -15.93
N PHE A 391 9.55 -5.31 -14.86
CA PHE A 391 10.55 -6.38 -14.91
C PHE A 391 9.83 -7.71 -15.08
N ILE A 392 10.34 -8.55 -15.97
CA ILE A 392 9.88 -9.91 -16.19
C ILE A 392 10.97 -10.85 -15.69
N MET A 393 10.63 -11.65 -14.69
CA MET A 393 11.53 -12.61 -14.07
C MET A 393 10.97 -14.02 -14.24
N LYS A 394 11.80 -14.96 -14.65
CA LYS A 394 11.42 -16.39 -14.63
C LYS A 394 11.26 -16.86 -13.20
N LEU A 395 10.12 -17.48 -12.91
CA LEU A 395 9.83 -17.97 -11.57
C LEU A 395 10.75 -19.11 -11.16
N ASP A 396 11.01 -20.06 -12.07
CA ASP A 396 11.86 -21.22 -11.84
C ASP A 396 13.30 -20.85 -11.43
N SER A 397 13.93 -19.96 -12.18
CA SER A 397 15.35 -19.60 -12.03
C SER A 397 15.61 -18.28 -11.33
N GLY A 398 14.59 -17.42 -11.13
CA GLY A 398 14.76 -16.09 -10.58
C GLY A 398 15.53 -15.11 -11.47
N ILE A 399 15.73 -15.46 -12.76
CA ILE A 399 16.49 -14.66 -13.73
C ILE A 399 15.56 -13.62 -14.36
N ILE A 400 16.00 -12.36 -14.41
CA ILE A 400 15.33 -11.31 -15.19
C ILE A 400 15.58 -11.55 -16.67
N THR A 401 14.50 -11.79 -17.43
CA THR A 401 14.56 -12.07 -18.87
C THR A 401 14.30 -10.82 -19.70
N ASP A 402 13.50 -9.88 -19.21
CA ASP A 402 13.19 -8.66 -19.93
C ASP A 402 12.82 -7.51 -18.98
N ILE A 403 12.92 -6.27 -19.49
CA ILE A 403 12.56 -5.03 -18.79
C ILE A 403 11.82 -4.10 -19.75
N LEU A 404 10.49 -4.11 -19.67
CA LEU A 404 9.66 -3.25 -20.48
C LEU A 404 9.59 -1.84 -19.90
N LYS A 405 9.93 -0.82 -20.70
CA LYS A 405 9.71 0.58 -20.33
C LYS A 405 8.27 1.00 -20.65
N VAL A 406 7.45 1.14 -19.62
CA VAL A 406 6.02 1.50 -19.71
C VAL A 406 5.81 3.03 -19.63
N SER A 407 6.56 3.69 -18.74
CA SER A 407 6.44 5.13 -18.45
C SER A 407 7.79 5.73 -18.04
N ASN A 408 7.86 7.06 -17.88
CA ASN A 408 8.96 7.74 -17.21
C ASN A 408 8.68 7.97 -15.70
N SER A 409 7.45 7.77 -15.27
CA SER A 409 6.95 7.87 -13.90
C SER A 409 6.54 6.49 -13.38
N MET A 410 6.22 6.40 -12.10
CA MET A 410 5.73 5.21 -11.44
C MET A 410 4.58 4.55 -12.21
N ILE A 411 4.51 3.22 -12.15
CA ILE A 411 3.38 2.41 -12.60
C ILE A 411 2.81 1.61 -11.44
N SER A 412 1.51 1.33 -11.48
CA SER A 412 0.84 0.51 -10.48
C SER A 412 1.30 -0.94 -10.53
N ARG A 413 0.98 -1.71 -9.50
CA ARG A 413 0.85 -3.17 -9.61
C ARG A 413 -0.03 -3.49 -10.82
N ALA A 414 0.35 -4.51 -11.59
CA ALA A 414 -0.45 -4.95 -12.72
C ALA A 414 -1.78 -5.59 -12.25
N SER A 415 -2.83 -5.39 -13.03
CA SER A 415 -4.12 -6.07 -12.87
C SER A 415 -4.41 -6.89 -14.12
N ILE A 416 -4.94 -8.11 -13.97
CA ILE A 416 -5.26 -8.97 -15.10
C ILE A 416 -6.78 -9.11 -15.23
N LYS A 417 -7.28 -8.95 -16.45
CA LYS A 417 -8.67 -9.22 -16.79
C LYS A 417 -8.79 -9.74 -18.22
N ASN A 418 -9.47 -10.88 -18.37
CA ASN A 418 -9.72 -11.51 -19.68
C ASN A 418 -8.42 -11.69 -20.49
N GLY A 419 -7.36 -12.22 -19.87
CA GLY A 419 -6.06 -12.45 -20.51
C GLY A 419 -5.27 -11.18 -20.87
N ASN A 420 -5.72 -9.99 -20.46
CA ASN A 420 -5.00 -8.74 -20.71
C ASN A 420 -4.44 -8.18 -19.39
N MET A 421 -3.26 -7.57 -19.48
CA MET A 421 -2.62 -6.86 -18.38
C MET A 421 -2.95 -5.37 -18.45
N TYR A 422 -3.29 -4.80 -17.30
CA TYR A 422 -3.57 -3.38 -17.14
C TYR A 422 -2.60 -2.75 -16.15
N LEU A 423 -1.99 -1.64 -16.56
CA LEU A 423 -1.05 -0.85 -15.76
C LEU A 423 -1.52 0.60 -15.70
N VAL A 424 -1.73 1.10 -14.49
CA VAL A 424 -2.02 2.52 -14.29
C VAL A 424 -0.72 3.30 -14.27
N LYS A 425 -0.71 4.45 -14.91
CA LYS A 425 0.36 5.44 -14.86
C LYS A 425 -0.22 6.84 -14.70
N ASP A 426 0.60 7.85 -14.61
CA ASP A 426 0.27 9.24 -14.23
C ASP A 426 -0.99 9.84 -14.89
N ASN A 427 -1.30 9.48 -16.13
CA ASN A 427 -2.43 10.06 -16.87
C ASN A 427 -3.22 9.05 -17.73
N SER A 428 -3.00 7.78 -17.53
CA SER A 428 -3.69 6.75 -18.30
C SER A 428 -3.52 5.35 -17.73
N ILE A 429 -4.42 4.47 -18.14
CA ILE A 429 -4.28 3.03 -17.99
C ILE A 429 -3.79 2.47 -19.32
N LEU A 430 -2.73 1.69 -19.29
CA LEU A 430 -2.22 0.94 -20.43
C LEU A 430 -2.76 -0.47 -20.40
N LYS A 431 -3.30 -0.95 -21.52
CA LYS A 431 -3.73 -2.34 -21.73
C LYS A 431 -2.72 -3.02 -22.62
N LEU A 432 -2.20 -4.15 -22.16
CA LEU A 432 -1.24 -5.03 -22.84
C LEU A 432 -1.88 -6.41 -23.05
N ASN A 433 -1.46 -7.10 -24.12
CA ASN A 433 -1.86 -8.48 -24.41
C ASN A 433 -0.67 -9.41 -24.20
#